data_c84f3275e8195c7f6a57b6f36ab01d80
#
_entry.id   c84f3275e8195c7f6a57b6f36ab01d80
#
_cell.length_a   1.000
_cell.length_b   1.000
_cell.length_c   1.000
_cell.angle_alpha   90.00
_cell.angle_beta   90.00
_cell.angle_gamma   90.00
#
_symmetry.space_group_name_H-M   'P 1'
#
loop_
_entity.id
_entity.type
_entity.pdbx_description
1 polymer ?
#
loop_
_entity_poly.entity_id
_entity_poly.type
_entity_poly.pdbx_seq_one_letter_code
_entity_poly.pdbx_strand_id
1 'polypeptide(L)'
;MEISASLPCYTQELVDRQRGKGVYERSIEALKRLNRLGYGDPASDLVLNLVYNPQGPSLPPPQDSLEADYKRILAKQHGIVFNRLFTLANMPIQRFGSMLVSKGEFNPYMALLRQAHRDENLETTMCRTLLSVDWQGYVYDCDFNQMLGVGLPLNGNSRVQLSELIGRDLSGSPIAVRDHCYGCTAGQGSSCGGALAA
;
A
#
# COMPACT_ATOMS: atom_id res chain seq x y z
N MET A 1 14.32 -1.14 -14.44
CA MET A 1 13.73 -0.10 -13.54
C MET A 1 12.23 -0.37 -13.41
N GLU A 2 11.68 -0.31 -12.20
CA GLU A 2 10.26 -0.55 -11.91
C GLU A 2 9.56 0.75 -11.54
N ILE A 3 8.33 0.93 -12.04
CA ILE A 3 7.45 2.04 -11.69
C ILE A 3 6.14 1.48 -11.15
N SER A 4 5.73 1.93 -9.98
CA SER A 4 4.40 1.67 -9.40
C SER A 4 3.56 2.95 -9.42
N ALA A 5 2.45 2.93 -10.16
CA ALA A 5 1.58 4.09 -10.37
C ALA A 5 0.20 3.89 -9.72
N SER A 6 -0.24 4.87 -8.94
CA SER A 6 -1.57 4.81 -8.32
C SER A 6 -2.67 5.12 -9.34
N LEU A 7 -3.55 4.14 -9.58
CA LEU A 7 -4.78 4.30 -10.34
C LEU A 7 -5.93 3.60 -9.57
N PRO A 8 -6.63 4.32 -8.67
CA PRO A 8 -7.57 3.70 -7.72
C PRO A 8 -8.84 3.17 -8.36
N CYS A 9 -9.09 3.45 -9.61
CA CYS A 9 -10.15 2.84 -10.41
C CYS A 9 -9.84 2.97 -11.92
N TYR A 10 -10.45 2.11 -12.72
CA TYR A 10 -10.40 2.18 -14.20
C TYR A 10 -11.52 3.05 -14.78
N THR A 11 -12.34 3.71 -13.98
CA THR A 11 -13.39 4.63 -14.42
C THR A 11 -13.08 6.06 -14.00
N GLN A 12 -13.35 7.01 -14.90
CA GLN A 12 -13.09 8.44 -14.67
C GLN A 12 -13.83 8.98 -13.44
N GLU A 13 -15.13 8.67 -13.35
CA GLU A 13 -15.98 9.16 -12.25
C GLU A 13 -15.41 8.82 -10.88
N LEU A 14 -14.97 7.58 -10.69
CA LEU A 14 -14.46 7.11 -9.40
C LEU A 14 -13.09 7.68 -9.08
N VAL A 15 -12.19 7.79 -10.07
CA VAL A 15 -10.87 8.41 -9.87
C VAL A 15 -11.00 9.88 -9.55
N ASP A 16 -11.79 10.61 -10.33
CA ASP A 16 -11.95 12.05 -10.15
C ASP A 16 -12.67 12.39 -8.83
N ARG A 17 -13.59 11.54 -8.36
CA ARG A 17 -14.22 11.66 -7.04
C ARG A 17 -13.19 11.50 -5.91
N GLN A 18 -12.24 10.57 -6.05
CA GLN A 18 -11.25 10.27 -5.00
C GLN A 18 -10.05 11.22 -5.04
N ARG A 19 -9.59 11.61 -6.21
CA ARG A 19 -8.32 12.31 -6.44
C ARG A 19 -8.46 13.74 -6.94
N GLY A 20 -9.66 14.14 -7.36
CA GLY A 20 -9.95 15.44 -7.93
C GLY A 20 -10.19 15.42 -9.44
N LYS A 21 -10.94 16.40 -9.93
CA LYS A 21 -11.36 16.52 -11.34
C LYS A 21 -10.15 16.52 -12.30
N GLY A 22 -10.24 15.73 -13.36
CA GLY A 22 -9.24 15.63 -14.42
C GLY A 22 -7.99 14.82 -14.04
N VAL A 23 -7.96 14.18 -12.85
CA VAL A 23 -6.83 13.30 -12.45
C VAL A 23 -6.84 12.02 -13.28
N TYR A 24 -8.02 11.48 -13.60
CA TYR A 24 -8.10 10.29 -14.44
C TYR A 24 -7.43 10.49 -15.80
N GLU A 25 -7.81 11.53 -16.54
CA GLU A 25 -7.28 11.81 -17.88
C GLU A 25 -5.75 11.98 -17.86
N ARG A 26 -5.23 12.75 -16.88
CA ARG A 26 -3.78 12.92 -16.71
C ARG A 26 -3.07 11.61 -16.38
N SER A 27 -3.69 10.75 -15.57
CA SER A 27 -3.15 9.42 -15.24
C SER A 27 -3.11 8.53 -16.49
N ILE A 28 -4.18 8.48 -17.27
CA ILE A 28 -4.23 7.73 -18.53
C ILE A 28 -3.17 8.21 -19.52
N GLU A 29 -3.01 9.53 -19.67
CA GLU A 29 -1.97 10.08 -20.54
C GLU A 29 -0.55 9.69 -20.05
N ALA A 30 -0.29 9.79 -18.75
CA ALA A 30 0.99 9.38 -18.16
C ALA A 30 1.28 7.89 -18.41
N LEU A 31 0.30 7.01 -18.20
CA LEU A 31 0.46 5.57 -18.45
C LEU A 31 0.74 5.29 -19.96
N LYS A 32 0.03 5.96 -20.87
CA LYS A 32 0.31 5.85 -22.31
C LYS A 32 1.73 6.31 -22.66
N ARG A 33 2.23 7.36 -22.01
CA ARG A 33 3.63 7.81 -22.20
C ARG A 33 4.62 6.76 -21.71
N LEU A 34 4.37 6.14 -20.56
CA LEU A 34 5.20 5.05 -20.02
C LEU A 34 5.20 3.85 -20.97
N ASN A 35 4.04 3.43 -21.50
CA ASN A 35 3.96 2.34 -22.47
C ASN A 35 4.76 2.65 -23.76
N ARG A 36 4.73 3.89 -24.27
CA ARG A 36 5.55 4.28 -25.43
C ARG A 36 7.06 4.18 -25.17
N LEU A 37 7.49 4.24 -23.91
CA LEU A 37 8.86 4.05 -23.49
C LEU A 37 9.22 2.57 -23.22
N GLY A 38 8.25 1.65 -23.41
CA GLY A 38 8.43 0.22 -23.21
C GLY A 38 8.05 -0.30 -21.80
N TYR A 39 7.56 0.56 -20.91
CA TYR A 39 7.09 0.10 -19.60
C TYR A 39 5.81 -0.72 -19.73
N GLY A 40 5.74 -1.86 -19.02
CA GLY A 40 4.58 -2.73 -19.02
C GLY A 40 4.50 -3.68 -20.22
N ASP A 41 5.38 -3.53 -21.21
CA ASP A 41 5.46 -4.43 -22.36
C ASP A 41 6.11 -5.76 -21.93
N PRO A 42 5.45 -6.93 -22.18
CA PRO A 42 6.02 -8.22 -21.86
C PRO A 42 7.39 -8.52 -22.51
N ALA A 43 7.72 -7.85 -23.61
CA ALA A 43 9.00 -7.99 -24.31
C ALA A 43 10.10 -7.07 -23.73
N SER A 44 9.80 -6.28 -22.70
CA SER A 44 10.71 -5.30 -22.10
C SER A 44 10.97 -5.62 -20.63
N ASP A 45 12.18 -5.30 -20.14
CA ASP A 45 12.52 -5.37 -18.71
C ASP A 45 12.02 -4.15 -17.89
N LEU A 46 11.27 -3.25 -18.53
CA LEU A 46 10.72 -2.06 -17.90
C LEU A 46 9.34 -2.36 -17.27
N VAL A 47 9.34 -2.55 -15.96
CA VAL A 47 8.14 -2.96 -15.21
C VAL A 47 7.26 -1.75 -14.88
N LEU A 48 5.97 -1.86 -15.20
CA LEU A 48 4.91 -0.93 -14.80
C LEU A 48 3.87 -1.68 -13.96
N ASN A 49 3.75 -1.32 -12.70
CA ASN A 49 2.69 -1.82 -11.84
C ASN A 49 1.66 -0.72 -11.54
N LEU A 50 0.42 -1.11 -11.32
CA LEU A 50 -0.62 -0.21 -10.87
C LEU A 50 -0.95 -0.49 -9.40
N VAL A 51 -1.43 0.53 -8.70
CA VAL A 51 -1.83 0.43 -7.30
C VAL A 51 -3.28 0.86 -7.14
N TYR A 52 -4.07 -0.01 -6.55
CA TYR A 52 -5.47 0.20 -6.19
C TYR A 52 -5.64 0.41 -4.69
N ASN A 53 -6.49 1.34 -4.30
CA ASN A 53 -7.01 1.50 -2.95
C ASN A 53 -8.54 1.61 -3.00
N PRO A 54 -9.29 0.96 -2.09
CA PRO A 54 -10.74 1.10 -2.01
C PRO A 54 -11.18 2.54 -1.76
N GLN A 55 -12.37 2.86 -2.22
CA GLN A 55 -13.02 4.11 -1.83
C GLN A 55 -13.68 3.95 -0.46
N GLY A 56 -13.22 4.70 0.53
CA GLY A 56 -13.81 4.68 1.87
C GLY A 56 -13.39 3.47 2.73
N PRO A 57 -14.17 3.17 3.78
CA PRO A 57 -13.85 2.19 4.81
C PRO A 57 -14.25 0.76 4.41
N SER A 58 -13.64 0.22 3.38
CA SER A 58 -13.86 -1.14 2.91
C SER A 58 -12.53 -1.86 2.65
N LEU A 59 -12.57 -3.18 2.65
CA LEU A 59 -11.44 -3.98 2.19
C LEU A 59 -11.38 -4.01 0.66
N PRO A 60 -10.19 -4.15 0.07
CA PRO A 60 -10.07 -4.36 -1.37
C PRO A 60 -10.69 -5.69 -1.78
N PRO A 61 -11.23 -5.79 -3.01
CA PRO A 61 -11.64 -7.07 -3.58
C PRO A 61 -10.41 -7.97 -3.84
N PRO A 62 -10.61 -9.27 -4.16
CA PRO A 62 -9.51 -10.16 -4.50
C PRO A 62 -8.64 -9.57 -5.63
N GLN A 63 -7.31 -9.56 -5.40
CA GLN A 63 -6.36 -8.87 -6.27
C GLN A 63 -6.38 -9.42 -7.70
N ASP A 64 -6.38 -10.75 -7.86
CA ASP A 64 -6.28 -11.37 -9.18
C ASP A 64 -7.48 -11.07 -10.07
N SER A 65 -8.70 -11.11 -9.51
CA SER A 65 -9.92 -10.79 -10.25
C SER A 65 -9.95 -9.31 -10.65
N LEU A 66 -9.53 -8.43 -9.74
CA LEU A 66 -9.46 -7.00 -10.03
C LEU A 66 -8.37 -6.67 -11.06
N GLU A 67 -7.21 -7.33 -10.99
CA GLU A 67 -6.13 -7.19 -11.97
C GLU A 67 -6.61 -7.59 -13.38
N ALA A 68 -7.33 -8.71 -13.50
CA ALA A 68 -7.89 -9.15 -14.75
C ALA A 68 -8.86 -8.12 -15.36
N ASP A 69 -9.72 -7.52 -14.53
CA ASP A 69 -10.61 -6.44 -14.96
C ASP A 69 -9.85 -5.19 -15.42
N TYR A 70 -8.84 -4.76 -14.66
CA TYR A 70 -8.00 -3.62 -15.02
C TYR A 70 -7.29 -3.86 -16.36
N LYS A 71 -6.66 -5.03 -16.55
CA LYS A 71 -5.99 -5.40 -17.79
C LYS A 71 -6.95 -5.37 -18.98
N ARG A 72 -8.10 -6.02 -18.84
CA ARG A 72 -9.13 -6.06 -19.89
C ARG A 72 -9.67 -4.67 -20.25
N ILE A 73 -10.00 -3.86 -19.24
CA ILE A 73 -10.66 -2.56 -19.47
C ILE A 73 -9.65 -1.53 -20.00
N LEU A 74 -8.48 -1.40 -19.37
CA LEU A 74 -7.48 -0.42 -19.78
C LEU A 74 -6.89 -0.74 -21.16
N ALA A 75 -6.70 -2.01 -21.50
CA ALA A 75 -6.28 -2.42 -22.84
C ALA A 75 -7.35 -2.06 -23.89
N LYS A 76 -8.62 -2.41 -23.61
CA LYS A 76 -9.73 -2.16 -24.56
C LYS A 76 -9.99 -0.67 -24.79
N GLN A 77 -10.00 0.13 -23.73
CA GLN A 77 -10.39 1.54 -23.81
C GLN A 77 -9.25 2.48 -24.19
N HIS A 78 -8.03 2.15 -23.76
CA HIS A 78 -6.90 3.07 -23.83
C HIS A 78 -5.65 2.49 -24.49
N GLY A 79 -5.62 1.18 -24.79
CA GLY A 79 -4.45 0.49 -25.30
C GLY A 79 -3.31 0.42 -24.26
N ILE A 80 -3.62 0.54 -22.95
CA ILE A 80 -2.63 0.52 -21.87
C ILE A 80 -2.37 -0.92 -21.46
N VAL A 81 -1.08 -1.24 -21.31
CA VAL A 81 -0.57 -2.50 -20.76
C VAL A 81 0.22 -2.24 -19.47
N PHE A 82 0.18 -3.17 -18.53
CA PHE A 82 0.95 -3.11 -17.29
C PHE A 82 1.20 -4.52 -16.77
N ASN A 83 2.17 -4.68 -15.86
CA ASN A 83 2.60 -5.99 -15.38
C ASN A 83 1.67 -6.53 -14.27
N ARG A 84 1.53 -5.81 -13.15
CA ARG A 84 0.76 -6.25 -11.98
C ARG A 84 -0.13 -5.12 -11.42
N LEU A 85 -1.23 -5.51 -10.77
CA LEU A 85 -2.04 -4.62 -9.94
C LEU A 85 -1.80 -4.96 -8.47
N PHE A 86 -1.38 -4.00 -7.68
CA PHE A 86 -1.27 -4.13 -6.23
C PHE A 86 -2.51 -3.56 -5.56
N THR A 87 -3.19 -4.36 -4.75
CA THR A 87 -4.35 -3.92 -3.97
C THR A 87 -3.93 -3.63 -2.54
N LEU A 88 -4.17 -2.40 -2.10
CA LEU A 88 -3.79 -1.94 -0.77
C LEU A 88 -5.04 -1.61 0.05
N ALA A 89 -5.12 -2.11 1.27
CA ALA A 89 -6.10 -1.64 2.24
C ALA A 89 -5.81 -0.17 2.63
N ASN A 90 -6.84 0.59 2.94
CA ASN A 90 -6.64 1.93 3.48
C ASN A 90 -6.22 1.85 4.94
N MET A 91 -5.07 2.45 5.28
CA MET A 91 -4.63 2.53 6.68
C MET A 91 -5.44 3.57 7.46
N PRO A 92 -5.99 3.22 8.64
CA PRO A 92 -6.81 4.13 9.46
C PRO A 92 -5.95 5.16 10.20
N ILE A 93 -5.05 5.83 9.49
CA ILE A 93 -4.09 6.82 10.03
C ILE A 93 -4.14 8.12 9.23
N GLN A 94 -3.53 9.17 9.74
CA GLN A 94 -3.35 10.47 9.07
C GLN A 94 -4.66 10.99 8.43
N ARG A 95 -4.64 11.43 7.18
CA ARG A 95 -5.80 12.02 6.48
C ARG A 95 -7.00 11.07 6.42
N PHE A 96 -6.78 9.79 6.15
CA PHE A 96 -7.86 8.81 6.09
C PHE A 96 -8.44 8.54 7.49
N GLY A 97 -7.58 8.37 8.50
CA GLY A 97 -8.01 8.25 9.89
C GLY A 97 -8.82 9.47 10.36
N SER A 98 -8.36 10.68 10.08
CA SER A 98 -9.09 11.91 10.41
C SER A 98 -10.45 12.01 9.72
N MET A 99 -10.54 11.60 8.45
CA MET A 99 -11.79 11.54 7.71
C MET A 99 -12.76 10.52 8.34
N LEU A 100 -12.27 9.34 8.70
CA LEU A 100 -13.10 8.33 9.39
C LEU A 100 -13.65 8.86 10.73
N VAL A 101 -12.81 9.54 11.52
CA VAL A 101 -13.26 10.14 12.79
C VAL A 101 -14.32 11.20 12.54
N SER A 102 -14.13 12.10 11.58
CA SER A 102 -15.08 13.17 11.26
C SER A 102 -16.45 12.66 10.78
N LYS A 103 -16.49 11.45 10.22
CA LYS A 103 -17.72 10.79 9.75
C LYS A 103 -18.31 9.79 10.75
N GLY A 104 -17.67 9.57 11.90
CA GLY A 104 -18.06 8.53 12.85
C GLY A 104 -17.82 7.10 12.37
N GLU A 105 -16.99 6.91 11.32
CA GLU A 105 -16.71 5.63 10.66
C GLU A 105 -15.45 4.93 11.20
N PHE A 106 -14.69 5.56 12.11
CA PHE A 106 -13.42 5.02 12.60
C PHE A 106 -13.59 3.68 13.31
N ASN A 107 -14.48 3.63 14.32
CA ASN A 107 -14.69 2.40 15.07
C ASN A 107 -15.30 1.27 14.23
N PRO A 108 -16.32 1.52 13.38
CA PRO A 108 -16.80 0.51 12.43
C PRO A 108 -15.72 -0.04 11.51
N TYR A 109 -14.87 0.82 10.97
CA TYR A 109 -13.76 0.38 10.10
C TYR A 109 -12.70 -0.42 10.85
N MET A 110 -12.34 0.00 12.06
CA MET A 110 -11.44 -0.77 12.93
C MET A 110 -12.01 -2.15 13.29
N ALA A 111 -13.33 -2.22 13.56
CA ALA A 111 -13.99 -3.51 13.78
C ALA A 111 -13.93 -4.41 12.55
N LEU A 112 -14.17 -3.85 11.35
CA LEU A 112 -14.03 -4.59 10.09
C LEU A 112 -12.60 -5.16 9.92
N LEU A 113 -11.56 -4.34 10.13
CA LEU A 113 -10.17 -4.78 10.01
C LEU A 113 -9.83 -5.90 10.99
N ARG A 114 -10.26 -5.78 12.27
CA ARG A 114 -10.04 -6.81 13.29
C ARG A 114 -10.77 -8.11 12.97
N GLN A 115 -12.04 -8.05 12.54
CA GLN A 115 -12.81 -9.23 12.15
C GLN A 115 -12.24 -9.95 10.92
N ALA A 116 -11.62 -9.20 10.02
CA ALA A 116 -11.01 -9.73 8.81
C ALA A 116 -9.54 -10.12 8.98
N HIS A 117 -8.98 -9.99 10.18
CA HIS A 117 -7.60 -10.37 10.48
C HIS A 117 -7.36 -11.86 10.17
N ARG A 118 -6.19 -12.15 9.59
CA ARG A 118 -5.73 -13.51 9.29
C ARG A 118 -4.30 -13.70 9.76
N ASP A 119 -4.07 -14.73 10.56
CA ASP A 119 -2.75 -15.05 11.10
C ASP A 119 -1.75 -15.41 9.98
N GLU A 120 -2.23 -16.00 8.88
CA GLU A 120 -1.40 -16.38 7.74
C GLU A 120 -0.69 -15.18 7.11
N ASN A 121 -1.30 -13.99 7.19
CA ASN A 121 -0.70 -12.77 6.67
C ASN A 121 0.48 -12.26 7.51
N LEU A 122 0.62 -12.70 8.78
CA LEU A 122 1.69 -12.25 9.67
C LEU A 122 3.07 -12.61 9.13
N GLU A 123 3.22 -13.78 8.50
CA GLU A 123 4.51 -14.28 8.01
C GLU A 123 5.13 -13.41 6.92
N THR A 124 4.30 -12.69 6.17
CA THR A 124 4.69 -11.95 4.97
C THR A 124 4.54 -10.43 5.11
N THR A 125 4.21 -9.94 6.32
CA THR A 125 4.14 -8.48 6.56
C THR A 125 5.51 -7.82 6.36
N MET A 126 5.53 -6.66 5.72
CA MET A 126 6.76 -5.93 5.36
C MET A 126 7.62 -5.55 6.60
N CYS A 127 7.01 -5.28 7.75
CA CYS A 127 7.72 -4.92 8.97
C CYS A 127 8.64 -6.03 9.54
N ARG A 128 8.53 -7.27 9.04
CA ARG A 128 9.43 -8.37 9.42
C ARG A 128 10.80 -8.31 8.74
N THR A 129 10.89 -7.64 7.60
CA THR A 129 12.09 -7.62 6.75
C THR A 129 12.53 -6.22 6.31
N LEU A 130 11.76 -5.19 6.67
CA LEU A 130 12.00 -3.81 6.26
C LEU A 130 12.25 -2.94 7.49
N LEU A 131 13.15 -1.97 7.34
CA LEU A 131 13.30 -0.83 8.24
C LEU A 131 13.01 0.45 7.48
N SER A 132 12.31 1.36 8.12
CA SER A 132 12.09 2.72 7.64
C SER A 132 12.98 3.68 8.42
N VAL A 133 13.61 4.64 7.73
CA VAL A 133 14.52 5.60 8.35
C VAL A 133 14.08 7.00 7.98
N ASP A 134 13.90 7.86 8.97
CA ASP A 134 13.55 9.25 8.71
C ASP A 134 14.79 10.10 8.32
N TRP A 135 14.53 11.34 7.93
CA TRP A 135 15.57 12.27 7.50
C TRP A 135 16.57 12.65 8.62
N GLN A 136 16.23 12.40 9.89
CA GLN A 136 17.10 12.61 11.05
C GLN A 136 17.92 11.35 11.39
N GLY A 137 17.69 10.23 10.69
CA GLY A 137 18.35 8.96 10.92
C GLY A 137 17.69 8.08 11.99
N TYR A 138 16.50 8.41 12.49
CA TYR A 138 15.75 7.54 13.39
C TYR A 138 15.09 6.38 12.65
N VAL A 139 15.06 5.22 13.31
CA VAL A 139 14.64 3.96 12.72
C VAL A 139 13.27 3.51 13.22
N TYR A 140 12.49 2.92 12.32
CA TYR A 140 11.13 2.42 12.54
C TYR A 140 10.96 1.05 11.88
N ASP A 141 10.04 0.22 12.37
CA ASP A 141 9.74 -1.10 11.80
C ASP A 141 9.11 -1.00 10.40
N CYS A 142 8.39 0.09 10.10
CA CYS A 142 7.79 0.37 8.80
C CYS A 142 7.50 1.86 8.63
N ASP A 143 7.16 2.26 7.42
CA ASP A 143 6.78 3.63 7.06
C ASP A 143 5.51 4.12 7.79
N PHE A 144 4.54 3.24 8.08
CA PHE A 144 3.37 3.61 8.88
C PHE A 144 3.74 3.94 10.32
N ASN A 145 4.62 3.15 10.93
CA ASN A 145 5.16 3.44 12.26
C ASN A 145 5.96 4.75 12.25
N GLN A 146 6.73 5.01 11.19
CA GLN A 146 7.42 6.29 11.01
C GLN A 146 6.42 7.45 10.95
N MET A 147 5.36 7.35 10.15
CA MET A 147 4.32 8.39 10.04
C MET A 147 3.62 8.69 11.37
N LEU A 148 3.57 7.73 12.28
CA LEU A 148 2.97 7.85 13.62
C LEU A 148 3.97 8.15 14.73
N GLY A 149 5.28 8.23 14.44
CA GLY A 149 6.32 8.42 15.42
C GLY A 149 6.50 7.23 16.38
N VAL A 150 6.10 6.02 15.94
CA VAL A 150 6.25 4.78 16.71
C VAL A 150 7.59 4.16 16.34
N GLY A 151 8.64 4.51 17.08
CA GLY A 151 10.02 4.09 16.80
C GLY A 151 10.28 2.60 17.08
N LEU A 152 11.41 2.12 16.55
CA LEU A 152 11.88 0.75 16.72
C LEU A 152 12.04 0.42 18.22
N PRO A 153 11.40 -0.64 18.77
CA PRO A 153 11.48 -0.99 20.18
C PRO A 153 12.79 -1.76 20.47
N LEU A 154 13.88 -1.05 20.64
CA LEU A 154 15.18 -1.66 20.92
C LEU A 154 15.66 -1.31 22.34
N ASN A 155 15.89 -2.32 23.19
CA ASN A 155 16.41 -2.17 24.55
C ASN A 155 15.62 -1.16 25.42
N GLY A 156 14.29 -1.09 25.24
CA GLY A 156 13.44 -0.14 25.96
C GLY A 156 13.51 1.30 25.45
N ASN A 157 14.29 1.57 24.43
CA ASN A 157 14.38 2.85 23.74
C ASN A 157 13.54 2.83 22.47
N SER A 158 12.69 3.83 22.25
CA SER A 158 11.88 4.00 21.03
C SER A 158 12.46 5.05 20.06
N ARG A 159 13.63 5.63 20.36
CA ARG A 159 14.33 6.59 19.51
C ARG A 159 15.73 6.09 19.19
N VAL A 160 15.79 5.11 18.29
CA VAL A 160 17.03 4.44 17.88
C VAL A 160 17.56 5.10 16.61
N GLN A 161 18.83 5.46 16.58
CA GLN A 161 19.53 5.97 15.42
C GLN A 161 20.04 4.81 14.54
N LEU A 162 20.04 5.00 13.22
CA LEU A 162 20.56 4.02 12.27
C LEU A 162 22.01 3.61 12.59
N SER A 163 22.83 4.56 13.04
CA SER A 163 24.21 4.31 13.45
C SER A 163 24.34 3.32 14.64
N GLU A 164 23.32 3.25 15.49
CA GLU A 164 23.29 2.31 16.62
C GLU A 164 23.02 0.87 16.19
N LEU A 165 22.58 0.66 14.94
CA LEU A 165 22.30 -0.68 14.39
C LEU A 165 23.51 -1.29 13.67
N ILE A 166 24.59 -0.54 13.49
CA ILE A 166 25.79 -1.06 12.83
C ILE A 166 26.34 -2.25 13.61
N GLY A 167 26.47 -3.39 12.92
CA GLY A 167 26.95 -4.64 13.50
C GLY A 167 25.97 -5.37 14.43
N ARG A 168 24.71 -4.91 14.51
CA ARG A 168 23.67 -5.60 15.29
C ARG A 168 22.87 -6.55 14.42
N ASP A 169 22.60 -7.72 14.95
CA ASP A 169 21.57 -8.62 14.41
C ASP A 169 20.22 -8.26 15.04
N LEU A 170 19.23 -7.96 14.19
CA LEU A 170 17.87 -7.65 14.59
C LEU A 170 16.94 -8.88 14.50
N SER A 171 17.45 -10.04 14.11
CA SER A 171 16.65 -11.27 14.02
C SER A 171 15.98 -11.59 15.35
N GLY A 172 14.66 -11.81 15.31
CA GLY A 172 13.87 -12.07 16.52
C GLY A 172 13.59 -10.85 17.40
N SER A 173 14.03 -9.65 17.01
CA SER A 173 13.68 -8.42 17.73
C SER A 173 12.17 -8.14 17.67
N PRO A 174 11.58 -7.57 18.74
CA PRO A 174 10.17 -7.25 18.76
C PRO A 174 9.84 -6.13 17.75
N ILE A 175 8.67 -6.22 17.12
CA ILE A 175 8.11 -5.21 16.23
C ILE A 175 7.10 -4.37 17.02
N ALA A 176 7.10 -3.05 16.84
CA ALA A 176 6.13 -2.16 17.46
C ALA A 176 4.76 -2.31 16.81
N VAL A 177 3.82 -2.95 17.48
CA VAL A 177 2.46 -3.22 16.99
C VAL A 177 1.47 -2.20 17.57
N ARG A 178 0.55 -1.71 16.72
CA ARG A 178 -0.56 -0.82 17.07
C ARG A 178 -1.80 -1.22 16.27
N ASP A 179 -2.94 -0.60 16.58
CA ASP A 179 -4.23 -0.89 15.93
C ASP A 179 -4.21 -0.78 14.40
N HIS A 180 -3.43 0.13 13.83
CA HIS A 180 -3.31 0.27 12.37
C HIS A 180 -2.70 -0.96 11.70
N CYS A 181 -1.95 -1.80 12.42
CA CYS A 181 -1.34 -3.03 11.89
C CYS A 181 -2.38 -4.02 11.35
N TYR A 182 -3.62 -3.98 11.83
CA TYR A 182 -4.71 -4.75 11.25
C TYR A 182 -4.97 -4.41 9.77
N GLY A 183 -4.60 -3.22 9.31
CA GLY A 183 -4.66 -2.87 7.88
C GLY A 183 -3.74 -3.71 7.01
N CYS A 184 -2.61 -4.19 7.56
CA CYS A 184 -1.70 -5.08 6.83
C CYS A 184 -2.17 -6.54 6.84
N THR A 185 -2.93 -6.97 7.85
CA THR A 185 -3.28 -8.40 8.07
C THR A 185 -4.73 -8.74 7.73
N ALA A 186 -5.59 -7.75 7.47
CA ALA A 186 -7.00 -7.94 7.15
C ALA A 186 -7.22 -8.50 5.74
N GLY A 187 -8.15 -9.45 5.59
CA GLY A 187 -8.54 -10.04 4.30
C GLY A 187 -7.39 -10.79 3.63
N GLN A 188 -7.07 -10.41 2.40
CA GLN A 188 -5.92 -10.96 1.66
C GLN A 188 -4.57 -10.37 2.10
N GLY A 189 -4.57 -9.54 3.13
CA GLY A 189 -3.40 -8.79 3.56
C GLY A 189 -3.08 -7.60 2.65
N SER A 190 -2.12 -6.79 3.07
CA SER A 190 -1.72 -5.60 2.32
C SER A 190 -0.26 -5.23 2.62
N SER A 191 0.53 -5.10 1.58
CA SER A 191 1.90 -4.58 1.63
C SER A 191 2.16 -3.64 0.46
N CYS A 192 3.35 -3.03 0.38
CA CYS A 192 3.75 -2.24 -0.79
C CYS A 192 3.74 -3.05 -2.10
N GLY A 193 3.83 -4.38 -2.02
CA GLY A 193 3.72 -5.31 -3.15
C GLY A 193 2.30 -5.83 -3.41
N GLY A 194 1.27 -5.26 -2.77
CA GLY A 194 -0.13 -5.67 -2.93
C GLY A 194 -0.58 -6.70 -1.86
N ALA A 195 -1.50 -7.58 -2.24
CA ALA A 195 -2.01 -8.65 -1.38
C ALA A 195 -0.87 -9.57 -0.91
N LEU A 196 -0.95 -10.02 0.36
CA LEU A 196 0.03 -10.93 0.97
C LEU A 196 -0.31 -12.39 0.70
N ALA A 197 -1.60 -12.75 0.76
CA ALA A 197 -2.11 -14.06 0.36
C ALA A 197 -2.58 -13.98 -1.09
N ALA A 198 -1.86 -14.67 -1.98
CA ALA A 198 -2.27 -14.91 -3.36
C ALA A 198 -3.09 -16.20 -3.45
#